data_ccb0f959944cfd5fedd07f4bdef555e5
#
_entry.id   ccb0f959944cfd5fedd07f4bdef555e5
#
_cell.length_a   1.000
_cell.length_b   1.000
_cell.length_c   1.000
_cell.angle_alpha   90.00
_cell.angle_beta   90.00
_cell.angle_gamma   90.00
#
_symmetry.space_group_name_H-M   'P 1'
#
loop_
_entity.id
_entity.type
_entity.pdbx_description
1 polymer ?
#
loop_
_entity_poly.entity_id
_entity_poly.type
_entity_poly.pdbx_seq_one_letter_code
_entity_poly.pdbx_strand_id
1 'polypeptide(L)'
;MNRRAYILATLMIAVLIAAASCSDLETYSEIPKVEFKKVFLADTTDDLDNKVKLQAISLQVIDGDGNLGLNREDKDSLRNLFITVFKKEKGQYERTDDTTYTYRIPYKQPIGQNKYLRAEVIVSMTTAQKNINYDTIRYEIYIQDRADNLSETITTCDIPIRANGTVYADGKLEEGTKQ
;
A
#
# COMPACT_ATOMS: atom_id res chain seq x y z
N MET A 1 58.26 -2.42 -25.77
CA MET A 1 57.09 -2.75 -24.92
C MET A 1 56.05 -3.45 -25.80
N ASN A 2 55.71 -4.72 -25.52
CA ASN A 2 55.07 -5.63 -26.48
C ASN A 2 53.59 -5.29 -26.76
N ARG A 3 53.25 -4.95 -28.00
CA ARG A 3 51.89 -4.70 -28.47
C ARG A 3 50.88 -5.81 -28.06
N ARG A 4 51.39 -7.06 -27.98
CA ARG A 4 50.59 -8.22 -27.49
C ARG A 4 50.21 -8.10 -26.01
N ALA A 5 51.06 -7.50 -25.15
CA ALA A 5 50.79 -7.34 -23.75
C ALA A 5 49.65 -6.31 -23.51
N TYR A 6 49.59 -5.23 -24.29
CA TYR A 6 48.47 -4.29 -24.20
C TYR A 6 47.15 -4.86 -24.66
N ILE A 7 47.13 -5.67 -25.72
CA ILE A 7 45.90 -6.36 -26.19
C ILE A 7 45.38 -7.33 -25.13
N LEU A 8 46.27 -8.07 -24.48
CA LEU A 8 45.86 -8.98 -23.39
C LEU A 8 45.35 -8.22 -22.16
N ALA A 9 45.97 -7.10 -21.81
CA ALA A 9 45.55 -6.26 -20.69
C ALA A 9 44.17 -5.61 -20.94
N THR A 10 43.92 -5.10 -22.17
CA THR A 10 42.61 -4.52 -22.52
C THR A 10 41.50 -5.57 -22.57
N LEU A 11 41.80 -6.78 -23.03
CA LEU A 11 40.85 -7.89 -23.05
C LEU A 11 40.50 -8.34 -21.63
N MET A 12 41.47 -8.39 -20.73
CA MET A 12 41.28 -8.74 -19.33
C MET A 12 40.43 -7.70 -18.58
N ILE A 13 40.66 -6.42 -18.85
CA ILE A 13 39.85 -5.31 -18.28
C ILE A 13 38.41 -5.36 -18.81
N ALA A 14 38.20 -5.64 -20.11
CA ALA A 14 36.87 -5.78 -20.69
C ALA A 14 36.08 -6.95 -20.10
N VAL A 15 36.74 -8.09 -19.81
CA VAL A 15 36.13 -9.24 -19.13
C VAL A 15 35.77 -8.93 -17.67
N LEU A 16 36.62 -8.19 -16.96
CA LEU A 16 36.37 -7.74 -15.59
C LEU A 16 35.17 -6.78 -15.49
N ILE A 17 35.02 -5.86 -16.46
CA ILE A 17 33.87 -4.93 -16.53
C ILE A 17 32.58 -5.68 -16.86
N ALA A 18 32.63 -6.69 -17.74
CA ALA A 18 31.48 -7.52 -18.08
C ALA A 18 31.00 -8.39 -16.89
N ALA A 19 31.92 -8.85 -16.03
CA ALA A 19 31.58 -9.62 -14.83
C ALA A 19 30.98 -8.75 -13.68
N ALA A 20 31.24 -7.43 -13.67
CA ALA A 20 30.67 -6.50 -12.70
C ALA A 20 29.24 -6.02 -13.07
N SER A 21 28.72 -6.41 -14.23
CA SER A 21 27.39 -6.02 -14.73
C SER A 21 26.28 -7.02 -14.33
N CYS A 22 26.49 -7.88 -13.31
CA CYS A 22 25.39 -8.58 -12.68
C CYS A 22 24.63 -7.56 -11.83
N SER A 23 23.56 -6.97 -12.38
CA SER A 23 22.53 -6.31 -11.56
C SER A 23 21.92 -7.40 -10.67
N ASP A 24 21.98 -7.22 -9.35
CA ASP A 24 21.21 -8.02 -8.40
C ASP A 24 19.74 -7.89 -8.82
N LEU A 25 19.16 -8.98 -9.34
CA LEU A 25 17.73 -9.06 -9.55
C LEU A 25 17.08 -9.07 -8.17
N GLU A 26 16.44 -7.97 -7.82
CA GLU A 26 15.62 -7.92 -6.60
C GLU A 26 14.57 -9.04 -6.68
N THR A 27 14.73 -10.06 -5.85
CA THR A 27 13.76 -11.14 -5.70
C THR A 27 12.83 -10.81 -4.54
N TYR A 28 11.55 -10.63 -4.85
CA TYR A 28 10.49 -10.44 -3.86
C TYR A 28 9.81 -11.77 -3.57
N SER A 29 9.24 -11.89 -2.36
CA SER A 29 8.42 -13.02 -1.97
C SER A 29 7.16 -13.12 -2.83
N GLU A 30 6.73 -14.35 -3.16
CA GLU A 30 5.41 -14.61 -3.77
C GLU A 30 4.24 -14.31 -2.81
N ILE A 31 4.51 -14.25 -1.49
CA ILE A 31 3.52 -13.78 -0.52
C ILE A 31 3.46 -12.25 -0.63
N PRO A 32 2.29 -11.67 -0.90
CA PRO A 32 2.16 -10.24 -1.07
C PRO A 32 2.45 -9.49 0.22
N LYS A 33 2.99 -8.27 0.08
CA LYS A 33 3.30 -7.37 1.19
C LYS A 33 2.52 -6.08 1.04
N VAL A 34 1.94 -5.59 2.13
CA VAL A 34 1.30 -4.28 2.20
C VAL A 34 1.99 -3.40 3.25
N GLU A 35 2.14 -2.12 2.95
CA GLU A 35 2.68 -1.12 3.87
C GLU A 35 1.77 0.11 3.87
N PHE A 36 1.44 0.62 5.05
CA PHE A 36 0.76 1.90 5.17
C PHE A 36 1.74 3.05 4.90
N LYS A 37 1.35 3.98 4.03
CA LYS A 37 2.16 5.18 3.72
C LYS A 37 1.60 6.42 4.38
N LYS A 38 0.33 6.69 4.17
CA LYS A 38 -0.36 7.87 4.70
C LYS A 38 -1.86 7.72 4.58
N VAL A 39 -2.59 8.57 5.29
CA VAL A 39 -4.00 8.80 5.07
C VAL A 39 -4.26 10.30 4.98
N PHE A 40 -5.01 10.72 3.97
CA PHE A 40 -5.54 12.07 3.87
C PHE A 40 -6.94 12.11 4.48
N LEU A 41 -7.16 13.08 5.36
CA LEU A 41 -8.41 13.30 6.09
C LEU A 41 -9.02 14.64 5.68
N ALA A 42 -10.29 14.63 5.33
CA ALA A 42 -11.01 15.87 5.01
C ALA A 42 -12.48 15.80 5.45
N ASP A 43 -13.01 16.91 5.93
CA ASP A 43 -14.43 17.10 6.09
C ASP A 43 -15.04 17.44 4.72
N THR A 44 -16.08 16.72 4.33
CA THR A 44 -16.77 16.91 3.04
C THR A 44 -18.24 16.52 3.16
N THR A 45 -18.95 16.55 2.06
CA THR A 45 -20.31 16.03 1.93
C THR A 45 -20.33 14.84 0.95
N ASP A 46 -21.25 13.91 1.17
CA ASP A 46 -21.57 12.88 0.21
C ASP A 46 -22.54 13.39 -0.87
N ASP A 47 -22.92 12.52 -1.81
CA ASP A 47 -23.85 12.84 -2.91
C ASP A 47 -25.28 13.21 -2.43
N LEU A 48 -25.58 12.99 -1.17
CA LEU A 48 -26.84 13.31 -0.50
C LEU A 48 -26.73 14.52 0.45
N ASP A 49 -25.63 15.29 0.35
CA ASP A 49 -25.32 16.44 1.20
C ASP A 49 -25.14 16.12 2.71
N ASN A 50 -24.94 14.84 3.07
CA ASN A 50 -24.60 14.49 4.43
C ASN A 50 -23.15 14.85 4.72
N LYS A 51 -22.88 15.39 5.91
CA LYS A 51 -21.52 15.66 6.38
C LYS A 51 -20.80 14.37 6.68
N VAL A 52 -19.68 14.14 5.98
CA VAL A 52 -18.83 12.96 6.13
C VAL A 52 -17.38 13.32 6.35
N LYS A 53 -16.63 12.44 6.98
CA LYS A 53 -15.18 12.43 7.02
C LYS A 53 -14.65 11.52 5.92
N LEU A 54 -14.01 12.11 4.91
CA LEU A 54 -13.26 11.38 3.90
C LEU A 54 -11.93 10.91 4.49
N GLN A 55 -11.56 9.68 4.18
CA GLN A 55 -10.33 9.03 4.56
C GLN A 55 -9.73 8.37 3.32
N ALA A 56 -8.73 9.00 2.69
CA ALA A 56 -8.04 8.43 1.54
C ALA A 56 -6.72 7.78 2.01
N ILE A 57 -6.74 6.45 2.12
CA ILE A 57 -5.65 5.63 2.64
C ILE A 57 -4.73 5.25 1.48
N SER A 58 -3.45 5.59 1.58
CA SER A 58 -2.41 5.25 0.61
C SER A 58 -1.56 4.10 1.15
N LEU A 59 -1.51 3.02 0.37
CA LEU A 59 -0.81 1.78 0.67
C LEU A 59 0.23 1.50 -0.40
N GLN A 60 1.43 1.06 -0.01
CA GLN A 60 2.38 0.44 -0.92
C GLN A 60 2.13 -1.06 -0.91
N VAL A 61 1.98 -1.66 -2.07
CA VAL A 61 1.87 -3.11 -2.23
C VAL A 61 3.03 -3.64 -3.05
N ILE A 62 3.56 -4.80 -2.67
CA ILE A 62 4.65 -5.51 -3.35
C ILE A 62 4.24 -6.98 -3.44
N ASP A 63 4.41 -7.56 -4.61
CA ASP A 63 4.06 -8.94 -4.89
C ASP A 63 5.06 -9.56 -5.87
N GLY A 64 5.76 -10.62 -5.45
CA GLY A 64 6.95 -11.13 -6.14
C GLY A 64 6.67 -11.87 -7.42
N ASP A 65 5.53 -12.51 -7.57
CA ASP A 65 5.10 -13.19 -8.81
C ASP A 65 4.13 -12.34 -9.65
N GLY A 66 3.71 -11.15 -9.10
CA GLY A 66 2.89 -10.17 -9.79
C GLY A 66 1.46 -10.62 -10.04
N ASN A 67 0.95 -11.56 -9.26
CA ASN A 67 -0.39 -12.10 -9.41
C ASN A 67 -1.45 -11.34 -8.59
N LEU A 68 -1.06 -10.31 -7.81
CA LEU A 68 -1.98 -9.49 -7.04
C LEU A 68 -2.94 -8.73 -7.95
N GLY A 69 -4.20 -8.70 -7.53
CA GLY A 69 -5.27 -8.00 -8.22
C GLY A 69 -6.26 -8.93 -8.92
N LEU A 70 -7.45 -8.42 -9.19
CA LEU A 70 -8.56 -9.17 -9.77
C LEU A 70 -8.88 -8.62 -11.17
N ASN A 71 -9.07 -9.52 -12.14
CA ASN A 71 -9.46 -9.16 -13.49
C ASN A 71 -10.94 -8.76 -13.57
N ARG A 72 -11.34 -8.15 -14.68
CA ARG A 72 -12.75 -7.79 -14.90
C ARG A 72 -13.66 -9.00 -15.00
N GLU A 73 -13.13 -10.12 -15.49
CA GLU A 73 -13.85 -11.38 -15.67
C GLU A 73 -14.02 -12.19 -14.38
N ASP A 74 -13.24 -11.83 -13.33
CA ASP A 74 -13.35 -12.47 -12.02
C ASP A 74 -14.69 -12.08 -11.37
N LYS A 75 -15.26 -13.00 -10.58
CA LYS A 75 -16.57 -12.77 -9.91
C LYS A 75 -16.57 -11.45 -9.15
N ASP A 76 -17.63 -10.66 -9.33
CA ASP A 76 -17.79 -9.35 -8.67
C ASP A 76 -17.81 -9.43 -7.14
N SER A 77 -18.10 -10.59 -6.57
CA SER A 77 -18.08 -10.82 -5.13
C SER A 77 -16.69 -10.96 -4.54
N LEU A 78 -15.65 -11.22 -5.37
CA LEU A 78 -14.30 -11.39 -4.87
C LEU A 78 -13.73 -10.07 -4.36
N ARG A 79 -13.00 -10.15 -3.27
CA ARG A 79 -12.29 -9.04 -2.62
C ARG A 79 -10.89 -9.49 -2.27
N ASN A 80 -9.95 -8.56 -2.29
CA ASN A 80 -8.53 -8.85 -2.09
C ASN A 80 -7.78 -7.78 -1.27
N LEU A 81 -8.52 -6.82 -0.72
CA LEU A 81 -8.02 -5.87 0.27
C LEU A 81 -9.05 -5.77 1.39
N PHE A 82 -8.60 -5.90 2.62
CA PHE A 82 -9.43 -5.98 3.81
C PHE A 82 -8.94 -4.96 4.83
N ILE A 83 -9.86 -4.14 5.35
CA ILE A 83 -9.58 -3.08 6.31
C ILE A 83 -10.55 -3.19 7.47
N THR A 84 -10.02 -3.32 8.68
CA THR A 84 -10.79 -3.22 9.92
C THR A 84 -10.43 -1.92 10.63
N VAL A 85 -11.42 -1.19 11.10
CA VAL A 85 -11.25 0.09 11.78
C VAL A 85 -11.40 -0.09 13.28
N PHE A 86 -10.41 0.38 14.03
CA PHE A 86 -10.43 0.41 15.48
C PHE A 86 -10.47 1.86 15.97
N LYS A 87 -11.32 2.15 16.91
CA LYS A 87 -11.37 3.41 17.68
C LYS A 87 -10.62 3.26 18.99
N LYS A 88 -10.01 4.33 19.47
CA LYS A 88 -9.41 4.39 20.80
C LYS A 88 -10.41 4.95 21.79
N GLU A 89 -10.77 4.15 22.77
CA GLU A 89 -11.68 4.52 23.84
C GLU A 89 -11.06 4.15 25.19
N LYS A 90 -10.97 5.12 26.11
CA LYS A 90 -10.34 4.93 27.44
C LYS A 90 -8.95 4.29 27.41
N GLY A 91 -8.17 4.62 26.35
CA GLY A 91 -6.81 4.11 26.17
C GLY A 91 -6.69 2.73 25.53
N GLN A 92 -7.81 2.06 25.24
CA GLN A 92 -7.86 0.75 24.57
C GLN A 92 -8.43 0.87 23.16
N TYR A 93 -8.08 -0.09 22.29
CA TYR A 93 -8.61 -0.14 20.93
C TYR A 93 -9.74 -1.16 20.86
N GLU A 94 -10.87 -0.69 20.33
CA GLU A 94 -12.06 -1.50 20.08
C GLU A 94 -12.46 -1.31 18.62
N ARG A 95 -13.04 -2.34 18.00
CA ARG A 95 -13.59 -2.20 16.64
C ARG A 95 -14.67 -1.12 16.63
N THR A 96 -14.69 -0.30 15.58
CA THR A 96 -15.73 0.74 15.42
C THR A 96 -17.11 0.12 15.20
N ASP A 97 -17.12 -1.02 14.50
CA ASP A 97 -18.27 -1.87 14.21
C ASP A 97 -17.79 -3.30 13.95
N ASP A 98 -18.71 -4.24 13.74
CA ASP A 98 -18.38 -5.63 13.39
C ASP A 98 -17.99 -5.82 11.92
N THR A 99 -17.84 -4.73 11.16
CA THR A 99 -17.60 -4.76 9.73
C THR A 99 -16.11 -4.78 9.43
N THR A 100 -15.68 -5.67 8.55
CA THR A 100 -14.44 -5.57 7.82
C THR A 100 -14.75 -4.97 6.45
N TYR A 101 -14.22 -3.79 6.17
CA TYR A 101 -14.38 -3.14 4.88
C TYR A 101 -13.53 -3.87 3.84
N THR A 102 -14.15 -4.19 2.71
CA THR A 102 -13.51 -5.02 1.69
C THR A 102 -13.49 -4.31 0.35
N TYR A 103 -12.35 -4.35 -0.31
CA TYR A 103 -12.12 -3.67 -1.57
C TYR A 103 -11.57 -4.63 -2.62
N ARG A 104 -11.67 -4.19 -3.87
CA ARG A 104 -11.15 -4.90 -5.03
C ARG A 104 -9.98 -4.11 -5.60
N ILE A 105 -8.76 -4.62 -5.47
CA ILE A 105 -7.60 -4.10 -6.19
C ILE A 105 -7.68 -4.67 -7.61
N PRO A 106 -7.72 -3.82 -8.65
CA PRO A 106 -7.74 -4.31 -10.03
C PRO A 106 -6.37 -4.90 -10.40
N TYR A 107 -6.39 -5.97 -11.18
CA TYR A 107 -5.16 -6.56 -11.71
C TYR A 107 -4.44 -5.57 -12.64
N LYS A 108 -3.14 -5.48 -12.47
CA LYS A 108 -2.22 -4.75 -13.34
C LYS A 108 -1.11 -5.69 -13.76
N GLN A 109 -1.00 -5.93 -15.07
CA GLN A 109 0.07 -6.75 -15.60
C GLN A 109 1.42 -6.08 -15.31
N PRO A 110 2.39 -6.81 -14.73
CA PRO A 110 3.75 -6.31 -14.55
C PRO A 110 4.37 -5.91 -15.88
N ILE A 111 5.15 -4.83 -15.89
CA ILE A 111 5.78 -4.29 -17.10
C ILE A 111 7.23 -4.78 -17.17
N GLY A 112 7.65 -5.26 -18.35
CA GLY A 112 9.03 -5.69 -18.62
C GLY A 112 9.32 -7.16 -18.30
N GLN A 113 10.59 -7.49 -18.07
CA GLN A 113 11.04 -8.86 -17.79
C GLN A 113 10.86 -9.26 -16.31
N ASN A 114 10.64 -8.31 -15.43
CA ASN A 114 10.41 -8.53 -14.01
C ASN A 114 8.95 -8.91 -13.77
N LYS A 115 8.74 -10.04 -13.12
CA LYS A 115 7.39 -10.53 -12.81
C LYS A 115 6.76 -9.89 -11.58
N TYR A 116 7.55 -9.20 -10.75
CA TYR A 116 7.04 -8.59 -9.53
C TYR A 116 6.16 -7.36 -9.80
N LEU A 117 5.17 -7.16 -8.95
CA LEU A 117 4.34 -5.96 -8.88
C LEU A 117 4.80 -5.09 -7.70
N ARG A 118 5.02 -3.81 -7.97
CA ARG A 118 5.16 -2.78 -6.94
C ARG A 118 4.25 -1.61 -7.32
N ALA A 119 3.25 -1.33 -6.49
CA ALA A 119 2.24 -0.33 -6.81
C ALA A 119 1.78 0.43 -5.55
N GLU A 120 1.28 1.65 -5.76
CA GLU A 120 0.53 2.38 -4.76
C GLU A 120 -0.97 2.13 -4.98
N VAL A 121 -1.67 1.78 -3.90
CA VAL A 121 -3.12 1.59 -3.87
C VAL A 121 -3.72 2.66 -2.98
N ILE A 122 -4.66 3.44 -3.51
CA ILE A 122 -5.40 4.44 -2.74
C ILE A 122 -6.82 3.93 -2.54
N VAL A 123 -7.23 3.85 -1.26
CA VAL A 123 -8.58 3.45 -0.88
C VAL A 123 -9.28 4.63 -0.23
N SER A 124 -10.45 5.00 -0.75
CA SER A 124 -11.27 6.05 -0.18
C SER A 124 -12.41 5.45 0.64
N MET A 125 -12.52 5.90 1.88
CA MET A 125 -13.60 5.57 2.81
C MET A 125 -14.28 6.85 3.27
N THR A 126 -15.57 6.77 3.59
CA THR A 126 -16.30 7.87 4.20
C THR A 126 -17.00 7.40 5.47
N THR A 127 -16.96 8.22 6.50
CA THR A 127 -17.68 7.98 7.76
C THR A 127 -18.58 9.18 8.05
N ALA A 128 -19.86 8.94 8.30
CA ALA A 128 -20.78 10.00 8.67
C ALA A 128 -20.28 10.70 9.94
N GLN A 129 -20.11 12.04 9.88
CA GLN A 129 -19.54 12.80 11.01
C GLN A 129 -20.33 12.63 12.31
N LYS A 130 -21.66 12.46 12.22
CA LYS A 130 -22.54 12.19 13.37
C LYS A 130 -22.20 10.89 14.11
N ASN A 131 -21.54 9.95 13.46
CA ASN A 131 -21.15 8.64 14.03
C ASN A 131 -19.74 8.69 14.65
N ILE A 132 -18.99 9.79 14.46
CA ILE A 132 -17.63 9.94 15.01
C ILE A 132 -17.73 10.52 16.41
N ASN A 133 -17.80 9.64 17.43
CA ASN A 133 -17.80 9.97 18.84
C ASN A 133 -16.47 9.69 19.55
N TYR A 134 -15.39 9.51 18.77
CA TYR A 134 -14.04 9.20 19.19
C TYR A 134 -13.04 10.13 18.46
N ASP A 135 -11.82 10.26 19.00
CA ASP A 135 -10.82 11.18 18.47
C ASP A 135 -9.70 10.47 17.68
N THR A 136 -9.43 9.22 17.99
CA THR A 136 -8.32 8.45 17.42
C THR A 136 -8.79 7.11 16.87
N ILE A 137 -8.29 6.76 15.69
CA ILE A 137 -8.50 5.44 15.08
C ILE A 137 -7.17 4.80 14.69
N ARG A 138 -7.22 3.49 14.40
CA ARG A 138 -6.21 2.70 13.69
C ARG A 138 -6.89 1.82 12.67
N TYR A 139 -6.16 1.47 11.62
CA TYR A 139 -6.56 0.43 10.67
C TYR A 139 -5.71 -0.82 10.87
N GLU A 140 -6.36 -1.98 10.82
CA GLU A 140 -5.72 -3.25 10.52
C GLU A 140 -6.01 -3.60 9.06
N ILE A 141 -4.95 -3.89 8.29
CA ILE A 141 -5.02 -4.03 6.84
C ILE A 141 -4.26 -5.29 6.43
N TYR A 142 -4.87 -6.09 5.56
CA TYR A 142 -4.20 -7.18 4.86
C TYR A 142 -4.73 -7.31 3.43
N ILE A 143 -3.97 -7.97 2.58
CA ILE A 143 -4.30 -8.22 1.18
C ILE A 143 -4.18 -9.71 0.88
N GLN A 144 -4.89 -10.14 -0.17
CA GLN A 144 -4.85 -11.50 -0.69
C GLN A 144 -4.54 -11.48 -2.18
N ASP A 145 -3.65 -12.34 -2.64
CA ASP A 145 -3.35 -12.52 -4.05
C ASP A 145 -4.31 -13.53 -4.73
N ARG A 146 -4.06 -13.83 -6.01
CA ARG A 146 -4.88 -14.77 -6.79
C ARG A 146 -4.53 -16.24 -6.53
N ALA A 147 -3.41 -16.52 -5.86
CA ALA A 147 -3.01 -17.85 -5.41
C ALA A 147 -3.47 -18.12 -3.96
N ASP A 148 -4.34 -17.23 -3.40
CA ASP A 148 -4.85 -17.28 -2.04
C ASP A 148 -3.78 -17.04 -0.95
N ASN A 149 -2.59 -16.51 -1.30
CA ASN A 149 -1.62 -16.09 -0.31
C ASN A 149 -2.10 -14.82 0.39
N LEU A 150 -2.06 -14.82 1.71
CA LEU A 150 -2.38 -13.66 2.55
C LEU A 150 -1.11 -12.93 2.97
N SER A 151 -1.13 -11.60 2.87
CA SER A 151 -0.09 -10.79 3.50
C SER A 151 -0.15 -10.89 5.02
N GLU A 152 0.92 -10.47 5.69
CA GLU A 152 0.82 -10.13 7.10
C GLU A 152 -0.20 -9.00 7.29
N THR A 153 -0.91 -9.04 8.44
CA THR A 153 -1.80 -7.94 8.85
C THR A 153 -0.95 -6.83 9.43
N ILE A 154 -1.02 -5.65 8.83
CA ILE A 154 -0.37 -4.45 9.37
C ILE A 154 -1.35 -3.65 10.22
N THR A 155 -0.83 -3.00 11.26
CA THR A 155 -1.57 -2.01 12.06
C THR A 155 -0.96 -0.64 11.83
N THR A 156 -1.79 0.38 11.54
CA THR A 156 -1.30 1.75 11.32
C THR A 156 -0.92 2.44 12.63
N CYS A 157 -0.27 3.59 12.54
CA CYS A 157 -0.13 4.53 13.65
C CYS A 157 -1.50 5.04 14.12
N ASP A 158 -1.50 5.80 15.22
CA ASP A 158 -2.67 6.53 15.72
C ASP A 158 -3.04 7.65 14.73
N ILE A 159 -4.29 7.68 14.30
CA ILE A 159 -4.82 8.63 13.31
C ILE A 159 -5.86 9.51 14.00
N PRO A 160 -5.63 10.84 14.10
CA PRO A 160 -6.59 11.77 14.69
C PRO A 160 -7.75 12.00 13.71
N ILE A 161 -8.81 11.22 13.79
CA ILE A 161 -9.91 11.19 12.80
C ILE A 161 -10.61 12.55 12.63
N ARG A 162 -10.58 13.41 13.64
CA ARG A 162 -11.21 14.74 13.58
C ARG A 162 -10.33 15.79 12.88
N ALA A 163 -9.04 15.51 12.66
CA ALA A 163 -8.15 16.42 11.95
C ALA A 163 -8.49 16.49 10.46
N ASN A 164 -8.04 17.58 9.81
CA ASN A 164 -8.00 17.71 8.35
C ASN A 164 -6.53 17.82 7.92
N GLY A 165 -6.11 17.02 6.97
CA GLY A 165 -4.73 16.96 6.51
C GLY A 165 -4.24 15.54 6.25
N THR A 166 -2.92 15.38 6.16
CA THR A 166 -2.29 14.10 5.87
C THR A 166 -1.57 13.57 7.11
N VAL A 167 -1.89 12.34 7.52
CA VAL A 167 -1.17 11.59 8.56
C VAL A 167 -0.28 10.58 7.88
N TYR A 168 1.03 10.66 8.10
CA TYR A 168 2.03 9.76 7.55
C TYR A 168 2.24 8.52 8.44
N ALA A 169 2.93 7.52 7.90
CA ALA A 169 3.18 6.25 8.59
C ALA A 169 3.93 6.40 9.92
N ASP A 170 4.74 7.46 10.08
CA ASP A 170 5.44 7.82 11.33
C ASP A 170 4.54 8.53 12.35
N GLY A 171 3.26 8.75 12.05
CA GLY A 171 2.29 9.44 12.88
C GLY A 171 2.33 10.97 12.76
N LYS A 172 3.19 11.54 11.91
CA LYS A 172 3.24 12.98 11.67
C LYS A 172 1.98 13.44 10.95
N LEU A 173 1.31 14.45 11.51
CA LEU A 173 0.20 15.15 10.87
C LEU A 173 0.73 16.41 10.14
N GLU A 174 0.40 16.52 8.87
CA GLU A 174 0.54 17.73 8.08
C GLU A 174 -0.86 18.30 7.81
N GLU A 175 -1.19 19.40 8.49
CA GLU A 175 -2.53 20.02 8.38
C GLU A 175 -2.74 20.54 6.96
N GLY A 176 -3.92 20.24 6.40
CA GLY A 176 -4.35 20.80 5.12
C GLY A 176 -4.59 22.30 5.25
N THR A 177 -4.11 23.07 4.29
CA THR A 177 -4.41 24.51 4.20
C THR A 177 -5.93 24.66 4.05
N LYS A 178 -6.57 25.37 4.97
CA LYS A 178 -7.99 25.74 4.82
C LYS A 178 -8.11 26.62 3.56
N GLN A 179 -8.76 26.11 2.53
CA GLN A 179 -9.22 26.93 1.41
C GLN A 179 -10.54 27.61 1.77
#